data_f05d51db52efbd98f9cf93c783bdc3d7
#
_entry.id   f05d51db52efbd98f9cf93c783bdc3d7
#
_cell.length_a   1.000
_cell.length_b   1.000
_cell.length_c   1.000
_cell.angle_alpha   90.00
_cell.angle_beta   90.00
_cell.angle_gamma   90.00
#
_symmetry.space_group_name_H-M   'P 1'
#
loop_
_entity.id
_entity.type
_entity.pdbx_description
1 polymer ?
#
loop_
_entity_poly.entity_id
_entity_poly.type
_entity_poly.pdbx_seq_one_letter_code
_entity_poly.pdbx_strand_id
1 'polypeptide(L)'
;MLSFYDCDKNLSENDFNEIEKNLEVSFPASFKSHYFKWNGGTPNLSCFVNDNIDYDYIEIRDFIPMKYSKQFEDDPDFTLEGRAINEWKLNELPINLIPFAFDWGGNYLCLEKNSWQIIYYVRDVWSENISREANFKKNSIIIAKSF
;
A
#
# COMPACT_ATOMS: atom_id res chain seq x y z
N MET A 1 2.55 19.49 -10.88
CA MET A 1 1.27 18.84 -10.54
C MET A 1 1.49 17.34 -10.42
N LEU A 2 0.92 16.70 -9.41
CA LEU A 2 1.01 15.24 -9.26
C LEU A 2 0.24 14.55 -10.36
N SER A 3 0.88 13.59 -11.02
CA SER A 3 0.31 12.73 -12.06
C SER A 3 0.90 11.33 -11.98
N PHE A 4 0.22 10.36 -12.59
CA PHE A 4 0.65 8.97 -12.63
C PHE A 4 0.64 8.47 -14.06
N TYR A 5 1.62 7.61 -14.42
CA TYR A 5 1.68 6.90 -15.71
C TYR A 5 1.58 5.40 -15.47
N ASP A 6 1.37 4.66 -16.55
CA ASP A 6 1.26 3.19 -16.54
C ASP A 6 0.18 2.70 -15.57
N CYS A 7 -0.89 3.50 -15.43
CA CYS A 7 -2.06 3.12 -14.64
C CYS A 7 -2.83 1.98 -15.32
N ASP A 8 -3.43 1.14 -14.51
CA ASP A 8 -4.36 0.13 -14.97
C ASP A 8 -5.75 0.70 -15.30
N LYS A 9 -6.64 -0.17 -15.76
CA LYS A 9 -8.01 0.19 -16.11
C LYS A 9 -8.71 0.93 -14.96
N ASN A 10 -9.44 1.98 -15.31
CA ASN A 10 -10.21 2.75 -14.33
C ASN A 10 -11.24 1.88 -13.60
N LEU A 11 -11.40 2.15 -12.32
CA LEU A 11 -12.35 1.46 -11.44
C LEU A 11 -13.75 2.06 -11.58
N SER A 12 -14.76 1.19 -11.52
CA SER A 12 -16.15 1.59 -11.33
C SER A 12 -16.49 1.64 -9.83
N GLU A 13 -17.63 2.25 -9.48
CA GLU A 13 -18.17 2.19 -8.11
C GLU A 13 -18.38 0.74 -7.64
N ASN A 14 -18.84 -0.13 -8.54
CA ASN A 14 -19.05 -1.54 -8.23
C ASN A 14 -17.73 -2.26 -7.94
N ASP A 15 -16.66 -1.93 -8.66
CA ASP A 15 -15.33 -2.49 -8.40
C ASP A 15 -14.85 -2.14 -6.98
N PHE A 16 -15.02 -0.87 -6.56
CA PHE A 16 -14.70 -0.46 -5.20
C PHE A 16 -15.51 -1.19 -4.15
N ASN A 17 -16.83 -1.32 -4.36
CA ASN A 17 -17.71 -2.03 -3.44
C ASN A 17 -17.30 -3.48 -3.23
N GLU A 18 -16.90 -4.17 -4.31
CA GLU A 18 -16.38 -5.54 -4.23
C GLU A 18 -15.08 -5.61 -3.42
N ILE A 19 -14.15 -4.71 -3.68
CA ILE A 19 -12.84 -4.67 -3.00
C ILE A 19 -13.03 -4.35 -1.52
N GLU A 20 -13.82 -3.34 -1.18
CA GLU A 20 -14.13 -2.97 0.21
C GLU A 20 -14.79 -4.15 0.96
N LYS A 21 -15.68 -4.88 0.30
CA LYS A 21 -16.29 -6.08 0.87
C LYS A 21 -15.26 -7.20 1.12
N ASN A 22 -14.37 -7.44 0.16
CA ASN A 22 -13.36 -8.49 0.28
C ASN A 22 -12.33 -8.19 1.37
N LEU A 23 -11.97 -6.93 1.56
CA LEU A 23 -11.03 -6.49 2.59
C LEU A 23 -11.70 -6.15 3.93
N GLU A 24 -13.05 -6.16 3.97
CA GLU A 24 -13.85 -5.77 5.14
C GLU A 24 -13.52 -4.35 5.63
N VAL A 25 -13.44 -3.40 4.69
CA VAL A 25 -13.10 -1.99 4.97
C VAL A 25 -14.03 -1.04 4.24
N SER A 26 -14.01 0.23 4.67
CA SER A 26 -14.58 1.36 3.94
C SER A 26 -13.49 2.42 3.78
N PHE A 27 -12.91 2.51 2.60
CA PHE A 27 -11.78 3.41 2.36
C PHE A 27 -12.16 4.89 2.53
N PRO A 28 -11.21 5.73 3.00
CA PRO A 28 -11.41 7.17 3.06
C PRO A 28 -11.71 7.77 1.67
N ALA A 29 -12.51 8.84 1.66
CA ALA A 29 -12.91 9.49 0.42
C ALA A 29 -11.71 9.99 -0.42
N SER A 30 -10.67 10.50 0.23
CA SER A 30 -9.43 10.93 -0.43
C SER A 30 -8.75 9.80 -1.18
N PHE A 31 -8.65 8.63 -0.55
CA PHE A 31 -8.06 7.43 -1.15
C PHE A 31 -8.90 6.91 -2.33
N LYS A 32 -10.22 6.84 -2.16
CA LYS A 32 -11.13 6.46 -3.26
C LYS A 32 -11.02 7.43 -4.45
N SER A 33 -11.02 8.74 -4.19
CA SER A 33 -10.88 9.76 -5.24
C SER A 33 -9.58 9.63 -6.01
N HIS A 34 -8.48 9.31 -5.32
CA HIS A 34 -7.20 9.04 -5.97
C HIS A 34 -7.30 7.84 -6.92
N TYR A 35 -7.79 6.69 -6.42
CA TYR A 35 -7.85 5.46 -7.20
C TYR A 35 -8.89 5.49 -8.34
N PHE A 36 -9.94 6.29 -8.22
CA PHE A 36 -10.84 6.56 -9.35
C PHE A 36 -10.15 7.31 -10.48
N LYS A 37 -9.22 8.18 -10.14
CA LYS A 37 -8.47 8.97 -11.12
C LYS A 37 -7.28 8.19 -11.68
N TRP A 38 -6.56 7.48 -10.81
CA TRP A 38 -5.35 6.72 -11.15
C TRP A 38 -5.38 5.36 -10.46
N ASN A 39 -5.67 4.33 -11.21
CA ASN A 39 -5.66 2.97 -10.67
C ASN A 39 -4.23 2.40 -10.71
N GLY A 40 -3.48 2.57 -9.64
CA GLY A 40 -2.07 2.21 -9.57
C GLY A 40 -1.18 3.16 -10.37
N GLY A 41 -0.04 2.66 -10.82
CA GLY A 41 0.89 3.37 -11.69
C GLY A 41 2.05 4.05 -10.98
N THR A 42 2.92 4.64 -11.78
CA THR A 42 4.17 5.28 -11.34
C THR A 42 3.94 6.78 -11.13
N PRO A 43 4.19 7.33 -9.94
CA PRO A 43 4.06 8.77 -9.70
C PRO A 43 5.18 9.56 -10.38
N ASN A 44 4.86 10.73 -10.93
CA ASN A 44 5.86 11.67 -11.47
C ASN A 44 6.66 12.37 -10.37
N LEU A 45 6.12 12.41 -9.15
CA LEU A 45 6.78 12.89 -7.92
C LEU A 45 6.95 11.70 -7.00
N SER A 46 8.09 11.03 -7.09
CA SER A 46 8.34 9.75 -6.43
C SER A 46 8.98 9.86 -5.05
N CYS A 47 9.61 11.01 -4.73
CA CYS A 47 10.30 11.19 -3.46
C CYS A 47 9.36 11.70 -2.38
N PHE A 48 9.27 10.96 -1.27
CA PHE A 48 8.56 11.36 -0.07
C PHE A 48 9.56 11.67 1.04
N VAL A 49 9.48 12.89 1.58
CA VAL A 49 10.33 13.35 2.68
C VAL A 49 9.53 13.35 3.98
N ASN A 50 10.10 12.77 5.04
CA ASN A 50 9.46 12.73 6.35
C ASN A 50 10.49 12.64 7.47
N ASP A 51 10.33 13.48 8.51
CA ASP A 51 11.25 13.54 9.65
C ASP A 51 11.17 12.34 10.60
N ASN A 52 10.17 11.47 10.43
CA ASN A 52 9.97 10.27 11.26
C ASN A 52 10.72 9.04 10.76
N ILE A 53 11.42 9.14 9.63
CA ILE A 53 12.22 8.06 9.06
C ILE A 53 13.72 8.38 9.18
N ASP A 54 14.53 7.35 9.34
CA ASP A 54 15.99 7.46 9.41
C ASP A 54 16.65 7.56 8.01
N TYR A 55 15.89 8.01 7.02
CA TYR A 55 16.33 8.22 5.64
C TYR A 55 16.06 9.67 5.23
N ASP A 56 16.83 10.18 4.30
CA ASP A 56 16.59 11.51 3.73
C ASP A 56 15.24 11.56 2.98
N TYR A 57 14.86 10.46 2.35
CA TYR A 57 13.59 10.32 1.64
C TYR A 57 13.23 8.84 1.38
N ILE A 58 11.96 8.59 1.08
CA ILE A 58 11.47 7.33 0.52
C ILE A 58 11.22 7.56 -0.97
N GLU A 59 11.80 6.74 -1.84
CA GLU A 59 11.53 6.79 -3.26
C GLU A 59 10.46 5.76 -3.63
N ILE A 60 9.24 6.23 -3.84
CA ILE A 60 8.11 5.39 -4.24
C ILE A 60 8.33 4.92 -5.68
N ARG A 61 8.30 3.62 -5.89
CA ARG A 61 8.38 3.03 -7.22
C ARG A 61 7.03 3.07 -7.92
N ASP A 62 6.05 2.33 -7.39
CA ASP A 62 4.73 2.21 -7.99
C ASP A 62 3.63 2.18 -6.94
N PHE A 63 2.45 2.67 -7.31
CA PHE A 63 1.20 2.37 -6.60
C PHE A 63 0.63 1.07 -7.14
N ILE A 64 0.12 0.24 -6.24
CA ILE A 64 -0.43 -1.08 -6.58
C ILE A 64 -1.86 -0.89 -7.10
N PRO A 65 -2.18 -1.38 -8.32
CA PRO A 65 -3.53 -1.23 -8.86
C PRO A 65 -4.54 -2.10 -8.11
N MET A 66 -5.80 -1.72 -8.17
CA MET A 66 -6.93 -2.52 -7.69
C MET A 66 -7.58 -3.28 -8.83
N LYS A 67 -8.04 -4.51 -8.57
CA LYS A 67 -8.78 -5.40 -9.45
C LYS A 67 -8.07 -5.79 -10.74
N TYR A 68 -7.49 -4.84 -11.44
CA TYR A 68 -6.81 -5.01 -12.71
C TYR A 68 -5.30 -4.90 -12.51
N SER A 69 -4.54 -5.84 -13.03
CA SER A 69 -3.09 -5.92 -12.81
C SER A 69 -2.30 -6.10 -14.10
N LYS A 70 -2.78 -5.53 -15.21
CA LYS A 70 -2.15 -5.69 -16.54
C LYS A 70 -0.68 -5.26 -16.55
N GLN A 71 -0.32 -4.21 -15.82
CA GLN A 71 1.07 -3.77 -15.67
C GLN A 71 1.96 -4.81 -14.94
N PHE A 72 1.36 -5.81 -14.28
CA PHE A 72 2.02 -6.91 -13.60
C PHE A 72 1.64 -8.27 -14.21
N GLU A 73 1.61 -8.34 -15.55
CA GLU A 73 1.36 -9.58 -16.31
C GLU A 73 0.00 -10.24 -16.02
N ASP A 74 -1.01 -9.45 -15.70
CA ASP A 74 -2.35 -9.90 -15.30
C ASP A 74 -2.36 -10.84 -14.08
N ASP A 75 -1.36 -10.71 -13.20
CA ASP A 75 -1.28 -11.50 -11.98
C ASP A 75 -2.17 -10.89 -10.88
N PRO A 76 -3.25 -11.57 -10.43
CA PRO A 76 -4.15 -11.06 -9.39
C PRO A 76 -3.46 -10.89 -8.03
N ASP A 77 -2.36 -11.57 -7.74
CA ASP A 77 -1.58 -11.37 -6.52
C ASP A 77 -0.86 -10.02 -6.50
N PHE A 78 -0.77 -9.34 -7.64
CA PHE A 78 -0.23 -7.99 -7.76
C PHE A 78 -1.30 -6.90 -7.77
N THR A 79 -2.54 -7.20 -7.44
CA THR A 79 -3.53 -6.18 -7.09
C THR A 79 -3.39 -5.79 -5.62
N LEU A 80 -3.89 -4.61 -5.26
CA LEU A 80 -3.86 -4.14 -3.86
C LEU A 80 -4.54 -5.15 -2.92
N GLU A 81 -5.75 -5.56 -3.25
CA GLU A 81 -6.51 -6.54 -2.48
C GLU A 81 -5.88 -7.94 -2.50
N GLY A 82 -5.37 -8.37 -3.64
CA GLY A 82 -4.67 -9.65 -3.77
C GLY A 82 -3.38 -9.68 -2.94
N ARG A 83 -2.59 -8.61 -3.01
CA ARG A 83 -1.37 -8.47 -2.22
C ARG A 83 -1.66 -8.45 -0.72
N ALA A 84 -2.65 -7.68 -0.28
CA ALA A 84 -3.04 -7.62 1.13
C ALA A 84 -3.42 -9.00 1.66
N ILE A 85 -4.33 -9.69 0.98
CA ILE A 85 -4.81 -11.02 1.40
C ILE A 85 -3.67 -12.04 1.43
N ASN A 86 -2.79 -12.04 0.42
CA ASN A 86 -1.67 -12.97 0.34
C ASN A 86 -0.67 -12.75 1.47
N GLU A 87 -0.25 -11.50 1.70
CA GLU A 87 0.68 -11.15 2.78
C GLU A 87 0.12 -11.48 4.17
N TRP A 88 -1.19 -11.29 4.38
CA TRP A 88 -1.85 -11.67 5.64
C TRP A 88 -1.89 -13.18 5.84
N LYS A 89 -2.18 -13.94 4.80
CA LYS A 89 -2.15 -15.41 4.84
C LYS A 89 -0.79 -15.97 5.20
N LEU A 90 0.27 -15.35 4.67
CA LEU A 90 1.65 -15.75 4.93
C LEU A 90 2.19 -15.20 6.26
N ASN A 91 1.42 -14.39 6.98
CA ASN A 91 1.87 -13.65 8.16
C ASN A 91 3.12 -12.78 7.91
N GLU A 92 3.25 -12.24 6.69
CA GLU A 92 4.33 -11.35 6.28
C GLU A 92 4.02 -9.88 6.56
N LEU A 93 2.74 -9.55 6.73
CA LEU A 93 2.23 -8.21 7.00
C LEU A 93 1.17 -8.24 8.10
N PRO A 94 1.15 -7.25 9.03
CA PRO A 94 0.06 -7.12 10.00
C PRO A 94 -1.30 -7.03 9.32
N ILE A 95 -2.30 -7.72 9.85
CA ILE A 95 -3.65 -7.78 9.26
C ILE A 95 -4.37 -6.42 9.22
N ASN A 96 -3.93 -5.46 10.01
CA ASN A 96 -4.43 -4.08 10.01
C ASN A 96 -3.78 -3.18 8.97
N LEU A 97 -2.79 -3.66 8.21
CA LEU A 97 -2.11 -2.90 7.17
C LEU A 97 -2.53 -3.36 5.78
N ILE A 98 -2.88 -2.40 4.93
CA ILE A 98 -3.24 -2.62 3.52
C ILE A 98 -2.16 -1.97 2.67
N PRO A 99 -1.32 -2.75 1.94
CA PRO A 99 -0.27 -2.18 1.12
C PRO A 99 -0.87 -1.55 -0.15
N PHE A 100 -0.58 -0.29 -0.42
CA PHE A 100 -1.06 0.41 -1.62
C PHE A 100 0.06 0.89 -2.55
N ALA A 101 1.29 0.95 -2.06
CA ALA A 101 2.46 1.33 -2.85
C ALA A 101 3.71 0.63 -2.31
N PHE A 102 4.77 0.61 -3.10
CA PHE A 102 6.06 0.07 -2.69
C PHE A 102 7.21 0.91 -3.22
N ASP A 103 8.33 0.85 -2.51
CA ASP A 103 9.57 1.50 -2.90
C ASP A 103 10.47 0.59 -3.74
N TRP A 104 11.63 1.10 -4.15
CA TRP A 104 12.61 0.33 -4.92
C TRP A 104 13.24 -0.80 -4.12
N GLY A 105 13.23 -0.74 -2.81
CA GLY A 105 13.71 -1.79 -1.91
C GLY A 105 12.67 -2.88 -1.64
N GLY A 106 11.44 -2.71 -2.10
CA GLY A 106 10.34 -3.64 -1.87
C GLY A 106 9.62 -3.44 -0.54
N ASN A 107 9.88 -2.35 0.18
CA ASN A 107 9.11 -1.97 1.36
C ASN A 107 7.76 -1.37 0.96
N TYR A 108 6.76 -1.50 1.82
CA TYR A 108 5.40 -1.04 1.53
C TYR A 108 5.07 0.32 2.13
N LEU A 109 4.26 1.08 1.40
CA LEU A 109 3.41 2.12 1.98
C LEU A 109 2.02 1.51 2.17
N CYS A 110 1.53 1.57 3.40
CA CYS A 110 0.27 0.94 3.79
C CYS A 110 -0.72 1.94 4.37
N LEU A 111 -2.02 1.66 4.20
CA LEU A 111 -3.07 2.24 5.01
C LEU A 111 -3.27 1.39 6.28
N GLU A 112 -3.33 2.01 7.44
CA GLU A 112 -3.75 1.36 8.68
C GLU A 112 -5.27 1.39 8.77
N LYS A 113 -5.91 0.22 8.95
CA LYS A 113 -7.38 0.06 8.85
C LYS A 113 -8.22 0.88 9.83
N ASN A 114 -7.70 1.16 11.02
CA ASN A 114 -8.49 1.84 12.06
C ASN A 114 -8.34 3.35 12.04
N SER A 115 -7.11 3.82 11.84
CA SER A 115 -6.75 5.23 11.89
C SER A 115 -6.68 5.90 10.52
N TRP A 116 -6.54 5.10 9.47
CA TRP A 116 -6.23 5.54 8.10
C TRP A 116 -4.92 6.32 7.97
N GLN A 117 -4.04 6.14 8.96
CA GLN A 117 -2.67 6.65 8.88
C GLN A 117 -1.89 5.93 7.78
N ILE A 118 -0.89 6.61 7.23
CA ILE A 118 0.04 6.00 6.28
C ILE A 118 1.23 5.46 7.05
N ILE A 119 1.48 4.18 6.86
CA ILE A 119 2.57 3.44 7.49
C ILE A 119 3.59 3.06 6.43
N TYR A 120 4.85 3.39 6.65
CA TYR A 120 5.96 2.81 5.93
C TYR A 120 6.35 1.52 6.62
N TYR A 121 6.17 0.40 5.94
CA TYR A 121 6.45 -0.92 6.48
C TYR A 121 7.73 -1.49 5.90
N VAL A 122 8.74 -1.64 6.75
CA VAL A 122 10.07 -2.17 6.38
C VAL A 122 10.02 -3.69 6.38
N ARG A 123 10.28 -4.32 5.22
CA ARG A 123 10.12 -5.78 5.03
C ARG A 123 11.39 -6.59 5.22
N ASP A 124 12.55 -5.99 5.04
CA ASP A 124 13.85 -6.65 4.99
C ASP A 124 14.57 -6.72 6.35
N VAL A 125 13.97 -6.21 7.41
CA VAL A 125 14.53 -6.23 8.77
C VAL A 125 13.67 -7.10 9.68
N TRP A 126 14.20 -8.25 10.04
CA TRP A 126 13.54 -9.20 10.93
C TRP A 126 14.50 -9.70 12.00
N SER A 127 14.07 -9.71 13.27
CA SER A 127 14.83 -10.25 14.39
C SER A 127 14.18 -11.52 14.93
N GLU A 128 14.93 -12.62 14.94
CA GLU A 128 14.48 -13.88 15.50
C GLU A 128 14.42 -13.87 17.05
N ASN A 129 15.04 -12.87 17.67
CA ASN A 129 15.14 -12.73 19.13
C ASN A 129 13.90 -12.06 19.78
N ILE A 130 12.98 -11.56 18.99
CA ILE A 130 11.75 -10.91 19.47
C ILE A 130 10.53 -11.56 18.82
N SER A 131 9.34 -11.34 19.39
CA SER A 131 8.10 -11.90 18.86
C SER A 131 7.77 -11.35 17.47
N ARG A 132 6.85 -12.02 16.76
CA ARG A 132 6.31 -11.55 15.48
C ARG A 132 5.66 -10.17 15.65
N GLU A 133 4.84 -10.01 16.67
CA GLU A 133 4.14 -8.75 16.98
C GLU A 133 5.13 -7.63 17.27
N ALA A 134 6.23 -7.91 17.97
CA ALA A 134 7.29 -6.93 18.21
C ALA A 134 8.04 -6.53 16.93
N ASN A 135 8.30 -7.48 16.03
CA ASN A 135 8.84 -7.19 14.71
C ASN A 135 7.90 -6.33 13.89
N PHE A 136 6.60 -6.66 13.84
CA PHE A 136 5.59 -5.89 13.13
C PHE A 136 5.54 -4.46 13.63
N LYS A 137 5.55 -4.26 14.93
CA LYS A 137 5.55 -2.93 15.55
C LYS A 137 6.83 -2.15 15.21
N LYS A 138 7.99 -2.79 15.34
CA LYS A 138 9.30 -2.19 15.03
C LYS A 138 9.40 -1.75 13.57
N ASN A 139 8.85 -2.54 12.65
CA ASN A 139 8.94 -2.30 11.21
C ASN A 139 7.85 -1.38 10.67
N SER A 140 6.91 -0.94 11.51
CA SER A 140 5.81 -0.05 11.14
C SER A 140 6.12 1.39 11.58
N ILE A 141 6.31 2.28 10.61
CA ILE A 141 6.66 3.68 10.85
C ILE A 141 5.54 4.57 10.33
N ILE A 142 4.93 5.38 11.22
CA ILE A 142 3.90 6.34 10.83
C ILE A 142 4.56 7.49 10.06
N ILE A 143 4.18 7.71 8.82
CA ILE A 143 4.74 8.76 7.96
C ILE A 143 3.75 9.86 7.61
N ALA A 144 2.45 9.61 7.72
CA ALA A 144 1.41 10.60 7.53
C ALA A 144 0.15 10.25 8.32
N LYS A 145 -0.65 11.27 8.67
CA LYS A 145 -1.90 11.09 9.44
C LYS A 145 -3.07 10.65 8.58
N SER A 146 -2.99 10.85 7.28
CA SER A 146 -4.02 10.49 6.30
C SER A 146 -3.42 10.43 4.90
N PHE A 147 -4.17 9.80 3.99
CA PHE A 147 -3.86 9.80 2.55
C PHE A 147 -4.24 11.13 1.89
#